data_e6a27ca02bb08b25c26b3f8a4a1bccc1
#
_entry.id   e6a27ca02bb08b25c26b3f8a4a1bccc1
#
_cell.length_a   1.000
_cell.length_b   1.000
_cell.length_c   1.000
_cell.angle_alpha   90.00
_cell.angle_beta   90.00
_cell.angle_gamma   90.00
#
_symmetry.space_group_name_H-M   'P 1'
#
loop_
_entity.id
_entity.type
_entity.pdbx_description
1 polymer ?
#
loop_
_entity_poly.entity_id
_entity_poly.type
_entity_poly.pdbx_seq_one_letter_code
_entity_poly.pdbx_strand_id
1 'polypeptide(L)'
;MITWGEIDTVLLDMDGTLIDLNYDNTLWNEHVPRCYAAARGLEPSQARTLLYGTNMANQPKLHYYSVDFWKQRTRLDIDRLHSDLAHLIRYRPNADVFLCYLRKTGRRVVIASNAHPNSLAIKDTTIGLLSQVDACYSAHEFGWAKEEIGFWEELFSLEFSDRERTLLIDDNEDVLDTAVEFGIGHVLTIAQPDLHKLRRASTRYPAISDFKDIMT
;
A
#
# COMPACT_ATOMS: atom_id res chain seq x y z
N MET A 1 14.01 10.90 -14.63
CA MET A 1 14.60 11.69 -13.51
C MET A 1 13.52 12.65 -13.08
N ILE A 2 13.24 12.79 -11.80
CA ILE A 2 12.18 13.69 -11.29
C ILE A 2 12.68 15.13 -11.35
N THR A 3 11.86 16.01 -11.89
CA THR A 3 12.09 17.47 -11.85
C THR A 3 11.33 18.04 -10.63
N TRP A 4 12.00 18.09 -9.48
CA TRP A 4 11.35 18.51 -8.23
C TRP A 4 10.72 19.91 -8.28
N GLY A 5 11.17 20.81 -9.14
CA GLY A 5 10.54 22.13 -9.34
C GLY A 5 9.12 22.09 -9.94
N GLU A 6 8.72 20.96 -10.50
CA GLU A 6 7.39 20.71 -11.06
C GLU A 6 6.45 19.99 -10.09
N ILE A 7 6.93 19.60 -8.89
CA ILE A 7 6.17 18.81 -7.91
C ILE A 7 5.88 19.66 -6.66
N ASP A 8 4.60 19.81 -6.33
CA ASP A 8 4.13 20.46 -5.11
C ASP A 8 3.58 19.45 -4.09
N THR A 9 2.92 18.39 -4.58
CA THR A 9 2.32 17.33 -3.75
C THR A 9 2.93 15.97 -4.07
N VAL A 10 3.22 15.18 -3.03
CA VAL A 10 3.70 13.81 -3.17
C VAL A 10 2.69 12.88 -2.49
N LEU A 11 2.05 12.05 -3.30
CA LEU A 11 1.19 10.96 -2.86
C LEU A 11 2.04 9.69 -2.76
N LEU A 12 1.97 9.04 -1.62
CA LEU A 12 2.75 7.84 -1.34
C LEU A 12 1.81 6.70 -1.00
N ASP A 13 1.95 5.60 -1.67
CA ASP A 13 1.44 4.34 -1.15
C ASP A 13 2.25 3.89 0.07
N MET A 14 1.67 2.99 0.84
CA MET A 14 2.27 2.50 2.08
C MET A 14 2.95 1.14 1.89
N ASP A 15 2.20 0.12 1.51
CA ASP A 15 2.61 -1.28 1.53
C ASP A 15 3.31 -1.72 0.24
N GLY A 16 4.59 -2.01 0.32
CA GLY A 16 5.43 -2.25 -0.87
C GLY A 16 6.11 -0.99 -1.38
N THR A 17 5.71 0.18 -0.87
CA THR A 17 6.27 1.49 -1.22
C THR A 17 7.09 2.07 -0.08
N LEU A 18 6.48 2.54 1.00
CA LEU A 18 7.19 3.01 2.19
C LEU A 18 7.57 1.87 3.13
N ILE A 19 6.71 0.87 3.26
CA ILE A 19 6.88 -0.32 4.10
C ILE A 19 7.24 -1.52 3.22
N ASP A 20 8.16 -2.37 3.70
CA ASP A 20 8.52 -3.62 3.04
C ASP A 20 7.29 -4.55 2.93
N LEU A 21 6.93 -4.93 1.72
CA LEU A 21 5.77 -5.78 1.43
C LEU A 21 5.90 -7.19 2.04
N ASN A 22 7.07 -7.57 2.54
CA ASN A 22 7.29 -8.84 3.21
C ASN A 22 6.32 -9.08 4.37
N TYR A 23 5.97 -8.04 5.13
CA TYR A 23 4.98 -8.15 6.20
C TYR A 23 3.62 -8.63 5.67
N ASP A 24 3.06 -7.93 4.69
CA ASP A 24 1.73 -8.28 4.14
C ASP A 24 1.78 -9.60 3.38
N ASN A 25 2.85 -9.89 2.65
CA ASN A 25 3.05 -11.18 1.98
C ASN A 25 3.09 -12.34 2.98
N THR A 26 3.81 -12.19 4.10
CA THR A 26 3.87 -13.22 5.14
C THR A 26 2.52 -13.40 5.82
N LEU A 27 1.84 -12.30 6.15
CA LEU A 27 0.52 -12.35 6.77
C LEU A 27 -0.50 -13.07 5.89
N TRP A 28 -0.70 -12.58 4.68
CA TRP A 28 -1.78 -13.03 3.81
C TRP A 28 -1.47 -14.34 3.07
N ASN A 29 -0.20 -14.57 2.68
CA ASN A 29 0.16 -15.76 1.92
C ASN A 29 0.58 -16.96 2.78
N GLU A 30 0.91 -16.74 4.07
CA GLU A 30 1.42 -17.81 4.94
C GLU A 30 0.65 -17.90 6.26
N HIS A 31 0.61 -16.81 7.04
CA HIS A 31 0.12 -16.85 8.42
C HIS A 31 -1.41 -17.08 8.48
N VAL A 32 -2.19 -16.27 7.76
CA VAL A 32 -3.66 -16.43 7.70
C VAL A 32 -4.05 -17.81 7.16
N PRO A 33 -3.51 -18.31 6.02
CA PRO A 33 -3.82 -19.68 5.55
C PRO A 33 -3.45 -20.78 6.54
N ARG A 34 -2.31 -20.65 7.21
CA ARG A 34 -1.89 -21.63 8.24
C ARG A 34 -2.84 -21.65 9.43
N CYS A 35 -3.23 -20.50 9.96
CA CYS A 35 -4.17 -20.41 11.06
C CYS A 35 -5.57 -20.92 10.65
N TYR A 36 -6.00 -20.61 9.43
CA TYR A 36 -7.27 -21.10 8.89
C TYR A 36 -7.28 -22.62 8.72
N ALA A 37 -6.20 -23.20 8.20
CA ALA A 37 -6.02 -24.65 8.08
C ALA A 37 -6.09 -25.34 9.45
N ALA A 38 -5.31 -24.86 10.41
CA ALA A 38 -5.28 -25.38 11.77
C ALA A 38 -6.66 -25.33 12.46
N ALA A 39 -7.38 -24.23 12.32
CA ALA A 39 -8.71 -24.07 12.92
C ALA A 39 -9.79 -24.99 12.32
N ARG A 40 -9.56 -25.56 11.13
CA ARG A 40 -10.53 -26.40 10.39
C ARG A 40 -10.05 -27.83 10.13
N GLY A 41 -8.87 -28.21 10.57
CA GLY A 41 -8.29 -29.52 10.29
C GLY A 41 -8.03 -29.75 8.79
N LEU A 42 -7.61 -28.71 8.06
CA LEU A 42 -7.34 -28.75 6.63
C LEU A 42 -5.84 -28.82 6.35
N GLU A 43 -5.49 -29.34 5.18
CA GLU A 43 -4.15 -29.14 4.63
C GLU A 43 -3.94 -27.69 4.18
N PRO A 44 -2.72 -27.11 4.29
CA PRO A 44 -2.44 -25.73 3.92
C PRO A 44 -2.82 -25.37 2.48
N SER A 45 -2.65 -26.30 1.54
CA SER A 45 -3.03 -26.09 0.13
C SER A 45 -4.54 -25.97 -0.06
N GLN A 46 -5.32 -26.78 0.65
CA GLN A 46 -6.77 -26.71 0.64
C GLN A 46 -7.26 -25.39 1.25
N ALA A 47 -6.65 -24.97 2.36
CA ALA A 47 -6.96 -23.69 2.99
C ALA A 47 -6.74 -22.51 2.03
N ARG A 48 -5.62 -22.47 1.32
CA ARG A 48 -5.32 -21.43 0.33
C ARG A 48 -6.36 -21.39 -0.81
N THR A 49 -6.73 -22.56 -1.34
CA THR A 49 -7.75 -22.65 -2.40
C THR A 49 -9.10 -22.14 -1.91
N LEU A 50 -9.51 -22.45 -0.68
CA LEU A 50 -10.77 -21.97 -0.10
C LEU A 50 -10.75 -20.45 0.17
N LEU A 51 -9.62 -19.91 0.60
CA LEU A 51 -9.49 -18.49 0.89
C LEU A 51 -9.46 -17.66 -0.39
N TYR A 52 -8.65 -18.04 -1.37
CA TYR A 52 -8.24 -17.20 -2.50
C TYR A 52 -8.68 -17.74 -3.88
N GLY A 53 -9.46 -18.82 -3.91
CA GLY A 53 -9.96 -19.40 -5.16
C GLY A 53 -10.94 -18.50 -5.93
N THR A 54 -11.53 -19.04 -6.99
CA THR A 54 -12.34 -18.31 -7.99
C THR A 54 -13.41 -17.36 -7.43
N ASN A 55 -13.93 -17.63 -6.24
CA ASN A 55 -14.94 -16.76 -5.62
C ASN A 55 -14.40 -15.37 -5.22
N MET A 56 -13.08 -15.21 -5.09
CA MET A 56 -12.49 -13.90 -4.77
C MET A 56 -12.41 -12.99 -6.00
N ALA A 57 -12.19 -13.54 -7.19
CA ALA A 57 -12.08 -12.75 -8.42
C ALA A 57 -13.34 -11.93 -8.75
N ASN A 58 -14.50 -12.30 -8.18
CA ASN A 58 -15.77 -11.62 -8.37
C ASN A 58 -16.16 -10.69 -7.20
N GLN A 59 -15.27 -10.50 -6.21
CA GLN A 59 -15.54 -9.58 -5.11
C GLN A 59 -15.12 -8.15 -5.48
N PRO A 60 -15.76 -7.12 -4.89
CA PRO A 60 -15.25 -5.75 -4.98
C PRO A 60 -13.77 -5.69 -4.58
N LYS A 61 -12.96 -4.91 -5.31
CA LYS A 61 -11.51 -4.84 -5.10
C LYS A 61 -11.15 -4.52 -3.64
N LEU A 62 -11.90 -3.60 -3.03
CA LEU A 62 -11.68 -3.17 -1.65
C LEU A 62 -11.84 -4.32 -0.62
N HIS A 63 -12.62 -5.37 -0.93
CA HIS A 63 -12.75 -6.53 -0.05
C HIS A 63 -11.44 -7.27 0.19
N TYR A 64 -10.51 -7.26 -0.77
CA TYR A 64 -9.18 -7.87 -0.59
C TYR A 64 -8.40 -7.23 0.55
N TYR A 65 -8.60 -5.95 0.75
CA TYR A 65 -7.91 -5.14 1.75
C TYR A 65 -8.68 -5.04 3.07
N SER A 66 -9.95 -5.53 3.13
CA SER A 66 -10.82 -5.37 4.29
C SER A 66 -10.56 -6.40 5.38
N VAL A 67 -10.06 -5.95 6.52
CA VAL A 67 -9.90 -6.78 7.73
C VAL A 67 -11.25 -7.36 8.16
N ASP A 68 -12.33 -6.60 8.10
CA ASP A 68 -13.66 -7.04 8.52
C ASP A 68 -14.22 -8.12 7.59
N PHE A 69 -14.02 -7.98 6.28
CA PHE A 69 -14.36 -9.02 5.32
C PHE A 69 -13.62 -10.34 5.64
N TRP A 70 -12.33 -10.28 5.90
CA TRP A 70 -11.55 -11.46 6.23
C TRP A 70 -11.92 -12.07 7.59
N LYS A 71 -12.22 -11.26 8.62
CA LYS A 71 -12.78 -11.76 9.90
C LYS A 71 -14.07 -12.54 9.67
N GLN A 72 -15.00 -11.95 8.90
CA GLN A 72 -16.27 -12.61 8.62
C GLN A 72 -16.09 -13.91 7.83
N ARG A 73 -15.24 -13.89 6.79
CA ARG A 73 -14.98 -15.03 5.92
C ARG A 73 -14.24 -16.16 6.61
N THR A 74 -13.25 -15.85 7.42
CA THR A 74 -12.37 -16.84 8.06
C THR A 74 -12.83 -17.26 9.43
N ARG A 75 -13.56 -16.41 10.15
CA ARG A 75 -13.86 -16.52 11.58
C ARG A 75 -12.60 -16.51 12.46
N LEU A 76 -11.50 -15.94 11.97
CA LEU A 76 -10.28 -15.72 12.72
C LEU A 76 -10.24 -14.28 13.24
N ASP A 77 -9.47 -14.08 14.30
CA ASP A 77 -9.11 -12.75 14.80
C ASP A 77 -7.97 -12.18 13.94
N ILE A 78 -8.34 -11.55 12.83
CA ILE A 78 -7.38 -10.98 11.87
C ILE A 78 -6.54 -9.88 12.51
N ASP A 79 -7.08 -9.06 13.41
CA ASP A 79 -6.29 -8.02 14.09
C ASP A 79 -5.17 -8.63 14.93
N ARG A 80 -5.45 -9.72 15.62
CA ARG A 80 -4.43 -10.47 16.35
C ARG A 80 -3.38 -11.04 15.41
N LEU A 81 -3.78 -11.61 14.27
CA LEU A 81 -2.82 -12.15 13.30
C LEU A 81 -1.92 -11.05 12.71
N HIS A 82 -2.46 -9.84 12.50
CA HIS A 82 -1.66 -8.67 12.17
C HIS A 82 -0.63 -8.35 13.26
N SER A 83 -1.08 -8.35 14.52
CA SER A 83 -0.23 -8.02 15.69
C SER A 83 0.87 -9.06 15.92
N ASP A 84 0.58 -10.34 15.71
CA ASP A 84 1.55 -11.44 15.85
C ASP A 84 2.79 -11.25 14.95
N LEU A 85 2.62 -10.57 13.82
CA LEU A 85 3.68 -10.31 12.84
C LEU A 85 4.19 -8.85 12.84
N ALA A 86 3.76 -8.01 13.76
CA ALA A 86 4.13 -6.59 13.80
C ALA A 86 5.66 -6.36 13.77
N HIS A 87 6.45 -7.30 14.29
CA HIS A 87 7.91 -7.28 14.25
C HIS A 87 8.52 -7.31 12.83
N LEU A 88 7.75 -7.65 11.80
CA LEU A 88 8.14 -7.60 10.39
C LEU A 88 7.88 -6.24 9.75
N ILE A 89 7.10 -5.37 10.40
CA ILE A 89 6.79 -4.03 9.88
C ILE A 89 8.05 -3.18 9.98
N ARG A 90 8.55 -2.75 8.83
CA ARG A 90 9.73 -1.90 8.74
C ARG A 90 9.68 -1.04 7.48
N TYR A 91 10.32 0.11 7.55
CA TYR A 91 10.54 0.92 6.37
C TYR A 91 11.37 0.19 5.33
N ARG A 92 11.10 0.47 4.08
CA ARG A 92 12.03 0.15 2.99
C ARG A 92 13.30 0.99 3.10
N PRO A 93 14.41 0.60 2.44
CA PRO A 93 15.65 1.36 2.49
C PRO A 93 15.42 2.84 2.16
N ASN A 94 15.85 3.70 3.10
CA ASN A 94 15.78 5.15 3.00
C ASN A 94 14.38 5.78 2.84
N ALA A 95 13.29 5.06 3.09
CA ALA A 95 11.94 5.62 3.04
C ALA A 95 11.72 6.69 4.14
N ASP A 96 12.20 6.43 5.35
CA ASP A 96 12.19 7.39 6.47
C ASP A 96 13.03 8.64 6.17
N VAL A 97 14.20 8.46 5.55
CA VAL A 97 15.07 9.57 5.11
C VAL A 97 14.38 10.39 4.03
N PHE A 98 13.67 9.74 3.11
CA PHE A 98 12.91 10.40 2.06
C PHE A 98 11.75 11.22 2.61
N LEU A 99 10.98 10.71 3.57
CA LEU A 99 9.95 11.48 4.25
C LEU A 99 10.52 12.74 4.93
N CYS A 100 11.68 12.59 5.60
CA CYS A 100 12.38 13.73 6.18
C CYS A 100 12.85 14.74 5.11
N TYR A 101 13.32 14.28 3.96
CA TYR A 101 13.69 15.12 2.82
C TYR A 101 12.48 15.91 2.30
N LEU A 102 11.35 15.26 2.04
CA LEU A 102 10.13 15.91 1.55
C LEU A 102 9.66 17.02 2.50
N ARG A 103 9.61 16.76 3.79
CA ARG A 103 9.24 17.77 4.81
C ARG A 103 10.15 19.01 4.77
N LYS A 104 11.47 18.82 4.60
CA LYS A 104 12.42 19.94 4.50
C LYS A 104 12.24 20.78 3.24
N THR A 105 11.69 20.21 2.20
CA THR A 105 11.45 20.91 0.92
C THR A 105 10.10 21.63 0.87
N GLY A 106 9.28 21.51 1.93
CA GLY A 106 7.99 22.20 2.04
C GLY A 106 6.89 21.66 1.11
N ARG A 107 7.06 20.44 0.59
CA ARG A 107 6.03 19.76 -0.22
C ARG A 107 4.95 19.15 0.65
N ARG A 108 3.74 19.13 0.13
CA ARG A 108 2.63 18.39 0.72
C ARG A 108 2.88 16.91 0.58
N VAL A 109 2.87 16.15 1.69
CA VAL A 109 3.12 14.71 1.72
C VAL A 109 1.89 13.99 2.24
N VAL A 110 1.31 13.14 1.40
CA VAL A 110 0.04 12.45 1.70
C VAL A 110 0.20 10.96 1.48
N ILE A 111 -0.26 10.15 2.41
CA ILE A 111 -0.41 8.71 2.20
C ILE A 111 -1.77 8.43 1.59
N ALA A 112 -1.79 7.67 0.50
CA ALA A 112 -2.98 7.12 -0.14
C ALA A 112 -2.86 5.58 -0.17
N SER A 113 -3.67 4.88 0.63
CA SER A 113 -3.51 3.45 0.83
C SER A 113 -4.82 2.67 0.71
N ASN A 114 -4.76 1.47 0.14
CA ASN A 114 -5.85 0.50 0.18
C ASN A 114 -6.00 -0.21 1.54
N ALA A 115 -5.03 -0.04 2.45
CA ALA A 115 -5.03 -0.72 3.73
C ALA A 115 -6.24 -0.34 4.59
N HIS A 116 -6.81 -1.34 5.26
CA HIS A 116 -7.89 -1.12 6.24
C HIS A 116 -7.37 -0.27 7.41
N PRO A 117 -8.19 0.63 8.00
CA PRO A 117 -7.78 1.48 9.12
C PRO A 117 -7.13 0.73 10.29
N ASN A 118 -7.60 -0.48 10.63
CA ASN A 118 -6.99 -1.29 11.68
C ASN A 118 -5.55 -1.73 11.32
N SER A 119 -5.32 -2.14 10.06
CA SER A 119 -3.98 -2.50 9.59
C SER A 119 -3.04 -1.28 9.60
N LEU A 120 -3.55 -0.14 9.15
CA LEU A 120 -2.82 1.13 9.17
C LEU A 120 -2.42 1.52 10.60
N ALA A 121 -3.35 1.42 11.57
CA ALA A 121 -3.07 1.74 12.97
C ALA A 121 -1.97 0.85 13.58
N ILE A 122 -1.93 -0.44 13.26
CA ILE A 122 -0.88 -1.35 13.71
C ILE A 122 0.48 -0.92 13.12
N LYS A 123 0.53 -0.59 11.83
CA LYS A 123 1.74 -0.14 11.15
C LYS A 123 2.24 1.19 11.73
N ASP A 124 1.34 2.15 11.91
CA ASP A 124 1.68 3.44 12.52
C ASP A 124 2.21 3.28 13.95
N THR A 125 1.54 2.50 14.79
CA THR A 125 1.99 2.23 16.16
C THR A 125 3.39 1.62 16.20
N THR A 126 3.76 0.84 15.16
CA THR A 126 5.05 0.16 15.11
C THR A 126 6.19 1.07 14.66
N ILE A 127 5.96 1.93 13.66
CA ILE A 127 7.04 2.73 13.04
C ILE A 127 6.81 4.24 13.05
N GLY A 128 5.68 4.74 13.59
CA GLY A 128 5.40 6.17 13.74
C GLY A 128 5.18 6.89 12.40
N LEU A 129 4.62 6.21 11.41
CA LEU A 129 4.53 6.68 10.03
C LEU A 129 3.71 7.96 9.89
N LEU A 130 2.53 8.03 10.54
CA LEU A 130 1.60 9.16 10.38
C LEU A 130 2.15 10.48 10.92
N SER A 131 3.09 10.43 11.86
CA SER A 131 3.75 11.63 12.37
C SER A 131 4.70 12.30 11.36
N GLN A 132 4.98 11.64 10.23
CA GLN A 132 5.93 12.08 9.22
C GLN A 132 5.28 12.63 7.95
N VAL A 133 3.95 12.62 7.86
CA VAL A 133 3.17 13.05 6.70
C VAL A 133 2.13 14.08 7.09
N ASP A 134 1.60 14.81 6.13
CA ASP A 134 0.60 15.86 6.36
C ASP A 134 -0.82 15.31 6.43
N ALA A 135 -1.10 14.22 5.71
CA ALA A 135 -2.39 13.52 5.73
C ALA A 135 -2.22 12.04 5.35
N CYS A 136 -3.21 11.24 5.70
CA CYS A 136 -3.30 9.83 5.33
C CYS A 136 -4.75 9.47 5.07
N TYR A 137 -5.01 8.88 3.90
CA TYR A 137 -6.35 8.45 3.49
C TYR A 137 -6.34 6.95 3.20
N SER A 138 -7.27 6.26 3.85
CA SER A 138 -7.59 4.87 3.54
C SER A 138 -8.69 4.81 2.47
N ALA A 139 -8.52 3.95 1.50
CA ALA A 139 -9.54 3.67 0.50
C ALA A 139 -10.90 3.23 1.12
N HIS A 140 -10.86 2.69 2.33
CA HIS A 140 -12.06 2.34 3.08
C HIS A 140 -12.88 3.54 3.56
N GLU A 141 -12.31 4.73 3.65
CA GLU A 141 -13.02 5.96 3.97
C GLU A 141 -13.90 6.43 2.82
N PHE A 142 -13.47 6.15 1.59
CA PHE A 142 -14.13 6.54 0.34
C PHE A 142 -15.05 5.46 -0.24
N GLY A 143 -14.82 4.20 0.15
CA GLY A 143 -15.55 3.05 -0.41
C GLY A 143 -15.07 2.62 -1.80
N TRP A 144 -13.98 3.18 -2.31
CA TRP A 144 -13.35 2.87 -3.60
C TRP A 144 -11.92 2.43 -3.41
N ALA A 145 -11.49 1.38 -4.10
CA ALA A 145 -10.08 1.03 -4.14
C ALA A 145 -9.28 2.00 -5.03
N LYS A 146 -7.96 2.14 -4.80
CA LYS A 146 -7.09 3.02 -5.62
C LYS A 146 -7.08 2.65 -7.11
N GLU A 147 -7.40 1.42 -7.45
CA GLU A 147 -7.58 0.94 -8.82
C GLU A 147 -8.92 1.37 -9.45
N GLU A 148 -9.67 2.25 -8.81
CA GLU A 148 -10.98 2.76 -9.25
C GLU A 148 -10.95 4.29 -9.26
N ILE A 149 -11.47 4.90 -10.31
CA ILE A 149 -11.45 6.36 -10.51
C ILE A 149 -12.08 7.12 -9.34
N GLY A 150 -13.16 6.56 -8.76
CA GLY A 150 -13.86 7.17 -7.64
C GLY A 150 -12.97 7.45 -6.42
N PHE A 151 -11.93 6.63 -6.18
CA PHE A 151 -10.93 6.92 -5.13
C PHE A 151 -10.23 8.26 -5.36
N TRP A 152 -9.79 8.50 -6.58
CA TRP A 152 -9.03 9.70 -6.95
C TRP A 152 -9.91 10.95 -6.96
N GLU A 153 -11.17 10.81 -7.39
CA GLU A 153 -12.15 11.92 -7.34
C GLU A 153 -12.39 12.35 -5.89
N GLU A 154 -12.60 11.43 -4.96
CA GLU A 154 -12.79 11.73 -3.54
C GLU A 154 -11.51 12.31 -2.91
N LEU A 155 -10.35 11.71 -3.15
CA LEU A 155 -9.06 12.19 -2.62
C LEU A 155 -8.81 13.65 -3.04
N PHE A 156 -8.95 13.97 -4.32
CA PHE A 156 -8.68 15.31 -4.83
C PHE A 156 -9.78 16.33 -4.50
N SER A 157 -10.97 15.88 -4.10
CA SER A 157 -11.98 16.77 -3.53
C SER A 157 -11.57 17.31 -2.14
N LEU A 158 -10.74 16.57 -1.40
CA LEU A 158 -10.24 16.93 -0.07
C LEU A 158 -8.88 17.63 -0.12
N GLU A 159 -7.98 17.16 -0.99
CA GLU A 159 -6.59 17.64 -1.00
C GLU A 159 -6.38 18.94 -1.78
N PHE A 160 -7.30 19.35 -2.66
CA PHE A 160 -7.19 20.58 -3.47
C PHE A 160 -5.84 20.74 -4.20
N SER A 161 -5.19 19.62 -4.51
CA SER A 161 -3.87 19.61 -5.15
C SER A 161 -3.98 19.73 -6.67
N ASP A 162 -2.96 20.31 -7.29
CA ASP A 162 -2.83 20.30 -8.75
C ASP A 162 -2.36 18.92 -9.21
N ARG A 163 -3.17 18.27 -10.05
CA ARG A 163 -2.89 16.91 -10.56
C ARG A 163 -1.61 16.87 -11.38
N GLU A 164 -1.37 17.86 -12.21
CA GLU A 164 -0.19 17.95 -13.08
C GLU A 164 1.09 18.14 -12.27
N ARG A 165 1.00 18.74 -11.08
CA ARG A 165 2.10 18.97 -10.15
C ARG A 165 2.15 17.99 -9.00
N THR A 166 1.46 16.85 -9.15
CA THR A 166 1.43 15.76 -8.17
C THR A 166 2.30 14.60 -8.65
N LEU A 167 3.14 14.09 -7.75
CA LEU A 167 3.89 12.84 -7.91
C LEU A 167 3.20 11.74 -7.09
N LEU A 168 2.84 10.64 -7.74
CA LEU A 168 2.44 9.40 -7.06
C LEU A 168 3.57 8.37 -7.11
N ILE A 169 3.87 7.75 -5.97
CA ILE A 169 4.77 6.59 -5.89
C ILE A 169 3.97 5.42 -5.33
N ASP A 170 3.84 4.36 -6.12
CA ASP A 170 3.03 3.18 -5.78
C ASP A 170 3.68 1.92 -6.37
N ASP A 171 3.67 0.82 -5.63
CA ASP A 171 4.21 -0.44 -6.12
C ASP A 171 3.23 -1.18 -7.05
N ASN A 172 1.94 -0.87 -6.97
CA ASN A 172 0.89 -1.47 -7.80
C ASN A 172 0.69 -0.67 -9.09
N GLU A 173 1.12 -1.25 -10.21
CA GLU A 173 1.04 -0.58 -11.52
C GLU A 173 -0.40 -0.43 -12.04
N ASP A 174 -1.38 -1.21 -11.57
CA ASP A 174 -2.77 -1.03 -11.91
C ASP A 174 -3.36 0.21 -11.21
N VAL A 175 -2.84 0.56 -10.03
CA VAL A 175 -3.14 1.84 -9.37
C VAL A 175 -2.55 3.00 -10.16
N LEU A 176 -1.30 2.86 -10.65
CA LEU A 176 -0.66 3.90 -11.47
C LEU A 176 -1.39 4.12 -12.80
N ASP A 177 -1.91 3.05 -13.44
CA ASP A 177 -2.74 3.17 -14.65
C ASP A 177 -3.97 4.06 -14.39
N THR A 178 -4.69 3.79 -13.30
CA THR A 178 -5.88 4.56 -12.92
C THR A 178 -5.54 6.00 -12.55
N ALA A 179 -4.42 6.22 -11.86
CA ALA A 179 -3.95 7.55 -11.47
C ALA A 179 -3.57 8.40 -12.71
N VAL A 180 -2.92 7.80 -13.70
CA VAL A 180 -2.59 8.47 -14.97
C VAL A 180 -3.87 8.77 -15.76
N GLU A 181 -4.83 7.84 -15.82
CA GLU A 181 -6.14 8.09 -16.44
C GLU A 181 -6.87 9.25 -15.77
N PHE A 182 -6.77 9.36 -14.44
CA PHE A 182 -7.32 10.47 -13.67
C PHE A 182 -6.62 11.81 -13.95
N GLY A 183 -5.37 11.81 -14.44
CA GLY A 183 -4.60 12.99 -14.81
C GLY A 183 -3.48 13.36 -13.84
N ILE A 184 -2.99 12.44 -13.01
CA ILE A 184 -1.79 12.66 -12.18
C ILE A 184 -0.57 12.76 -13.10
N GLY A 185 0.16 13.89 -13.01
CA GLY A 185 1.21 14.26 -13.95
C GLY A 185 2.49 13.42 -13.83
N HIS A 186 2.82 12.95 -12.63
CA HIS A 186 4.07 12.22 -12.39
C HIS A 186 3.82 10.94 -11.60
N VAL A 187 4.34 9.83 -12.11
CA VAL A 187 4.20 8.53 -11.44
C VAL A 187 5.52 7.77 -11.42
N LEU A 188 5.77 7.06 -10.34
CA LEU A 188 6.88 6.13 -10.19
C LEU A 188 6.40 4.82 -9.60
N THR A 189 7.04 3.72 -9.98
CA THR A 189 6.82 2.44 -9.31
C THR A 189 8.05 2.00 -8.50
N ILE A 190 7.85 0.95 -7.72
CA ILE A 190 8.89 0.32 -6.90
C ILE A 190 9.39 -0.95 -7.61
N ALA A 191 10.69 -1.02 -7.87
CA ALA A 191 11.29 -2.15 -8.58
C ALA A 191 11.28 -3.46 -7.79
N GLN A 192 11.30 -3.40 -6.47
CA GLN A 192 11.34 -4.56 -5.57
C GLN A 192 10.51 -4.30 -4.31
N PRO A 193 9.17 -4.40 -4.37
CA PRO A 193 8.28 -4.11 -3.24
C PRO A 193 8.56 -4.95 -1.98
N ASP A 194 8.83 -6.23 -2.18
CA ASP A 194 9.21 -7.20 -1.15
C ASP A 194 10.72 -7.47 -1.23
N LEU A 195 11.46 -7.06 -0.20
CA LEU A 195 12.91 -7.19 -0.17
C LEU A 195 13.42 -8.64 -0.07
N HIS A 196 12.54 -9.59 0.24
CA HIS A 196 12.84 -11.03 0.28
C HIS A 196 12.57 -11.73 -1.07
N LYS A 197 12.01 -11.02 -2.05
CA LYS A 197 11.76 -11.53 -3.40
C LYS A 197 12.72 -10.91 -4.42
N LEU A 198 12.80 -11.51 -5.58
CA LEU A 198 13.58 -10.95 -6.67
C LEU A 198 12.99 -9.62 -7.14
N ARG A 199 13.87 -8.72 -7.57
CA ARG A 199 13.48 -7.50 -8.28
C ARG A 199 12.66 -7.86 -9.50
N ARG A 200 11.64 -7.03 -9.83
CA ARG A 200 10.86 -7.17 -11.06
C ARG A 200 11.77 -7.08 -12.28
N ALA A 201 11.58 -7.98 -13.24
CA ALA A 201 12.38 -8.02 -14.47
C ALA A 201 12.11 -6.82 -15.37
N SER A 202 10.89 -6.30 -15.35
CA SER A 202 10.44 -5.11 -16.07
C SER A 202 9.30 -4.43 -15.34
N THR A 203 9.10 -3.14 -15.63
CA THR A 203 8.01 -2.31 -15.09
C THR A 203 7.41 -1.48 -16.22
N ARG A 204 6.11 -1.19 -16.14
CA ARG A 204 5.40 -0.31 -17.10
C ARG A 204 5.77 1.16 -16.91
N TYR A 205 6.14 1.53 -15.70
CA TYR A 205 6.47 2.90 -15.29
C TYR A 205 7.94 3.01 -14.88
N PRO A 206 8.50 4.23 -14.87
CA PRO A 206 9.82 4.45 -14.28
C PRO A 206 9.85 3.94 -12.85
N ALA A 207 10.87 3.14 -12.52
CA ALA A 207 10.95 2.44 -11.24
C ALA A 207 12.18 2.86 -10.45
N ILE A 208 11.99 3.00 -9.13
CA ILE A 208 13.09 3.19 -8.19
C ILE A 208 13.36 1.92 -7.38
N SER A 209 14.60 1.71 -7.03
CA SER A 209 15.03 0.63 -6.12
C SER A 209 15.24 1.15 -4.71
N ASP A 210 15.71 2.37 -4.60
CA ASP A 210 16.00 3.06 -3.36
C ASP A 210 15.49 4.51 -3.46
N PHE A 211 14.92 5.03 -2.40
CA PHE A 211 14.45 6.42 -2.37
C PHE A 211 15.60 7.44 -2.51
N LYS A 212 16.84 7.06 -2.20
CA LYS A 212 18.02 7.91 -2.47
C LYS A 212 18.18 8.27 -3.94
N ASP A 213 17.69 7.43 -4.86
CA ASP A 213 17.81 7.65 -6.30
C ASP A 213 17.07 8.91 -6.76
N ILE A 214 16.16 9.44 -5.93
CA ILE A 214 15.31 10.59 -6.25
C ILE A 214 15.46 11.77 -5.29
N MET A 215 16.34 11.69 -4.29
CA MET A 215 16.64 12.79 -3.35
C MET A 215 17.79 13.65 -3.87
N THR A 216 17.54 14.51 -4.87
CA THR A 216 18.56 15.39 -5.46
C THR A 216 18.13 16.85 -5.47
#